data_d525bc7855ed9126d894af2a06879a36
#
_entry.id   d525bc7855ed9126d894af2a06879a36
#
_cell.length_a   1.000
_cell.length_b   1.000
_cell.length_c   1.000
_cell.angle_alpha   90.00
_cell.angle_beta   90.00
_cell.angle_gamma   90.00
#
_symmetry.space_group_name_H-M   'P 1'
#
loop_
_entity.id
_entity.type
_entity.pdbx_description
1 polymer ?
#
loop_
_entity_poly.entity_id
_entity_poly.type
_entity_poly.pdbx_seq_one_letter_code
_entity_poly.pdbx_strand_id
1 'polypeptide(L)'
;EAMLVIDEAHATGVFGPDGRGLGAALEGRPNIISLHTCGKALGVMGALVLCPRVVRDFLVNRARSFIYATAPSPLVAAAVRAALEICAAQGGRREELHKHIAFAGGLLRDRLCIEPSGSQIQPIIVGSDTRAVALARAIRERGFDVRAIRPPTVPEGTARLRITLTLNTDEAAVAALIDALAEEYARIAA
;
A
#
# COMPACT_ATOMS: atom_id res chain seq x y z
N GLU A 1 1.21 28.49 -11.85
CA GLU A 1 0.92 27.06 -12.07
C GLU A 1 1.30 26.29 -10.82
N ALA A 2 0.45 25.34 -10.39
CA ALA A 2 0.71 24.52 -9.21
C ALA A 2 1.60 23.31 -9.59
N MET A 3 2.54 22.95 -8.69
CA MET A 3 3.24 21.68 -8.75
C MET A 3 2.39 20.61 -8.07
N LEU A 4 2.27 19.44 -8.69
CA LEU A 4 1.61 18.28 -8.10
C LEU A 4 2.65 17.22 -7.74
N VAL A 5 2.66 16.81 -6.47
CA VAL A 5 3.47 15.70 -5.97
C VAL A 5 2.54 14.51 -5.75
N ILE A 6 2.82 13.39 -6.40
CA ILE A 6 2.03 12.15 -6.33
C ILE A 6 2.86 11.10 -5.59
N ASP A 7 2.37 10.62 -4.46
CA ASP A 7 2.97 9.50 -3.75
C ASP A 7 2.34 8.19 -4.24
N GLU A 8 3.11 7.44 -5.03
CA GLU A 8 2.72 6.14 -5.60
C GLU A 8 3.20 4.94 -4.76
N ALA A 9 3.57 5.18 -3.50
CA ALA A 9 4.17 4.16 -2.65
C ALA A 9 3.32 2.88 -2.54
N HIS A 10 2.01 2.99 -2.58
CA HIS A 10 1.08 1.86 -2.54
C HIS A 10 0.50 1.47 -3.90
N ALA A 11 0.74 2.25 -4.95
CA ALA A 11 0.23 1.97 -6.28
C ALA A 11 1.29 1.35 -7.21
N THR A 12 2.56 1.66 -6.99
CA THR A 12 3.69 1.06 -7.72
C THR A 12 3.63 -0.46 -7.64
N GLY A 13 3.70 -1.12 -8.79
CA GLY A 13 3.62 -2.57 -8.93
C GLY A 13 2.20 -3.15 -8.87
N VAL A 14 1.20 -2.36 -8.50
CA VAL A 14 -0.19 -2.80 -8.30
C VAL A 14 -1.13 -2.20 -9.34
N PHE A 15 -1.04 -0.90 -9.59
CA PHE A 15 -1.96 -0.15 -10.45
C PHE A 15 -1.26 0.43 -11.68
N GLY A 16 -2.08 0.81 -12.66
CA GLY A 16 -1.63 1.45 -13.89
C GLY A 16 -0.97 0.49 -14.89
N PRO A 17 -0.66 0.97 -16.09
CA PRO A 17 0.01 0.19 -17.12
C PRO A 17 1.37 -0.28 -16.60
N ASP A 18 1.67 -1.57 -16.75
CA ASP A 18 2.92 -2.21 -16.32
C ASP A 18 3.27 -2.03 -14.83
N GLY A 19 2.26 -1.69 -13.98
CA GLY A 19 2.46 -1.42 -12.56
C GLY A 19 3.10 -0.05 -12.26
N ARG A 20 3.00 0.92 -13.16
CA ARG A 20 3.61 2.24 -13.03
C ARG A 20 2.91 3.19 -12.06
N GLY A 21 1.76 2.78 -11.51
CA GLY A 21 0.99 3.59 -10.57
C GLY A 21 -0.21 4.27 -11.19
N LEU A 22 -1.02 4.91 -10.36
CA LEU A 22 -2.26 5.58 -10.76
C LEU A 22 -2.00 6.87 -11.54
N GLY A 23 -0.90 7.56 -11.26
CA GLY A 23 -0.49 8.79 -11.92
C GLY A 23 0.27 8.59 -13.24
N ALA A 24 0.41 7.37 -13.74
CA ALA A 24 1.24 7.06 -14.91
C ALA A 24 0.91 7.92 -16.15
N ALA A 25 -0.36 8.29 -16.35
CA ALA A 25 -0.78 9.18 -17.46
C ALA A 25 -0.32 10.64 -17.31
N LEU A 26 0.16 11.02 -16.13
CA LEU A 26 0.63 12.37 -15.82
C LEU A 26 2.15 12.48 -15.85
N GLU A 27 2.87 11.36 -15.91
CA GLU A 27 4.33 11.33 -15.93
C GLU A 27 4.90 12.12 -17.13
N GLY A 28 6.04 12.75 -16.92
CA GLY A 28 6.72 13.56 -17.92
C GLY A 28 6.17 14.99 -18.10
N ARG A 29 5.06 15.35 -17.46
CA ARG A 29 4.57 16.73 -17.46
C ARG A 29 5.47 17.65 -16.63
N PRO A 30 5.65 18.92 -17.00
CA PRO A 30 6.63 19.82 -16.39
C PRO A 30 6.30 20.19 -14.93
N ASN A 31 5.07 19.99 -14.48
CA ASN A 31 4.60 20.30 -13.13
C ASN A 31 4.29 19.06 -12.27
N ILE A 32 4.71 17.86 -12.70
CA ILE A 32 4.46 16.62 -11.99
C ILE A 32 5.75 16.07 -11.38
N ILE A 33 5.66 15.67 -10.13
CA ILE A 33 6.67 14.88 -9.41
C ILE A 33 5.99 13.63 -8.89
N SER A 34 6.48 12.45 -9.22
CA SER A 34 5.98 11.20 -8.65
C SER A 34 7.04 10.49 -7.82
N LEU A 35 6.61 9.91 -6.68
CA LEU A 35 7.43 9.17 -5.74
C LEU A 35 7.03 7.70 -5.77
N HIS A 36 7.99 6.82 -6.06
CA HIS A 36 7.80 5.38 -6.09
C HIS A 36 8.72 4.71 -5.07
N THR A 37 8.17 4.21 -3.97
CA THR A 37 8.99 3.47 -2.99
C THR A 37 9.34 2.08 -3.51
N CYS A 38 10.60 1.71 -3.35
CA CYS A 38 11.08 0.38 -3.73
C CYS A 38 10.86 -0.67 -2.62
N GLY A 39 10.60 -0.24 -1.38
CA GLY A 39 10.47 -1.11 -0.21
C GLY A 39 9.16 -1.89 -0.08
N LYS A 40 8.22 -1.72 -0.99
CA LYS A 40 6.91 -2.41 -0.98
C LYS A 40 6.86 -3.44 -2.12
N ALA A 41 6.12 -3.19 -3.16
CA ALA A 41 5.93 -4.15 -4.25
C ALA A 41 7.23 -4.56 -4.97
N LEU A 42 8.19 -3.65 -5.06
CA LEU A 42 9.50 -3.94 -5.68
C LEU A 42 10.44 -4.73 -4.77
N GLY A 43 10.19 -4.79 -3.45
CA GLY A 43 10.97 -5.59 -2.49
C GLY A 43 12.43 -5.20 -2.32
N VAL A 44 12.80 -3.95 -2.65
CA VAL A 44 14.17 -3.43 -2.58
C VAL A 44 14.21 -2.14 -1.77
N MET A 45 15.28 -1.89 -1.05
CA MET A 45 15.49 -0.64 -0.32
C MET A 45 15.52 0.57 -1.27
N GLY A 46 14.99 1.72 -0.81
CA GLY A 46 15.08 3.00 -1.49
C GLY A 46 13.78 3.49 -2.10
N ALA A 47 13.88 4.54 -2.88
CA ALA A 47 12.77 5.13 -3.61
C ALA A 47 13.26 5.81 -4.90
N LEU A 48 12.36 5.96 -5.86
CA LEU A 48 12.59 6.67 -7.11
C LEU A 48 11.74 7.95 -7.09
N VAL A 49 12.36 9.08 -7.43
CA VAL A 49 11.66 10.35 -7.64
C VAL A 49 11.72 10.67 -9.13
N LEU A 50 10.59 10.63 -9.78
CA LEU A 50 10.44 10.98 -11.18
C LEU A 50 10.01 12.45 -11.28
N CYS A 51 10.80 13.27 -11.91
CA CYS A 51 10.56 14.71 -11.97
C CYS A 51 11.25 15.35 -13.19
N PRO A 52 10.87 16.58 -13.57
CA PRO A 52 11.60 17.35 -14.58
C PRO A 52 13.08 17.53 -14.23
N ARG A 53 13.92 17.62 -15.26
CA ARG A 53 15.37 17.72 -15.08
C ARG A 53 15.79 18.89 -14.16
N VAL A 54 15.14 20.04 -14.28
CA VAL A 54 15.42 21.21 -13.44
C VAL A 54 15.15 20.91 -11.95
N VAL A 55 14.10 20.16 -11.64
CA VAL A 55 13.78 19.74 -10.27
C VAL A 55 14.81 18.74 -9.77
N ARG A 56 15.21 17.75 -10.61
CA ARG A 56 16.27 16.81 -10.27
C ARG A 56 17.58 17.54 -9.94
N ASP A 57 17.99 18.45 -10.78
CA ASP A 57 19.24 19.19 -10.60
C ASP A 57 19.18 20.07 -9.33
N PHE A 58 18.02 20.64 -9.03
CA PHE A 58 17.78 21.34 -7.76
C PHE A 58 17.90 20.40 -6.55
N LEU A 59 17.24 19.22 -6.58
CA LEU A 59 17.28 18.25 -5.49
C LEU A 59 18.70 17.74 -5.22
N VAL A 60 19.45 17.40 -6.28
CA VAL A 60 20.85 16.94 -6.16
C VAL A 60 21.74 17.98 -5.46
N ASN A 61 21.50 19.27 -5.69
CA ASN A 61 22.33 20.34 -5.16
C ASN A 61 21.78 20.98 -3.87
N ARG A 62 20.53 20.74 -3.49
CA ARG A 62 19.86 21.48 -2.40
C ARG A 62 19.10 20.60 -1.40
N ALA A 63 18.74 19.36 -1.75
CA ALA A 63 18.04 18.50 -0.82
C ALA A 63 19.00 18.01 0.28
N ARG A 64 18.83 18.53 1.48
CA ARG A 64 19.73 18.23 2.61
C ARG A 64 19.75 16.75 2.95
N SER A 65 18.60 16.06 2.89
CA SER A 65 18.49 14.63 3.11
C SER A 65 19.23 13.79 2.05
N PHE A 66 19.50 14.36 0.88
CA PHE A 66 20.28 13.72 -0.18
C PHE A 66 21.77 14.06 -0.06
N ILE A 67 22.11 15.34 0.08
CA ILE A 67 23.51 15.83 0.07
C ILE A 67 24.32 15.25 1.22
N TYR A 68 23.70 15.13 2.41
CA TYR A 68 24.38 14.66 3.63
C TYR A 68 24.17 13.15 3.89
N ALA A 69 23.62 12.41 2.92
CA ALA A 69 23.49 10.97 3.00
C ALA A 69 24.61 10.26 2.22
N THR A 70 25.02 9.11 2.72
CA THR A 70 25.90 8.21 1.95
C THR A 70 25.15 7.67 0.74
N ALA A 71 25.80 7.65 -0.42
CA ALA A 71 25.22 7.10 -1.64
C ALA A 71 24.79 5.64 -1.45
N PRO A 72 23.64 5.23 -2.02
CA PRO A 72 23.22 3.83 -1.99
C PRO A 72 24.23 2.95 -2.74
N SER A 73 24.33 1.70 -2.31
CA SER A 73 25.19 0.72 -2.99
C SER A 73 24.74 0.52 -4.44
N PRO A 74 25.70 0.39 -5.40
CA PRO A 74 25.37 0.02 -6.78
C PRO A 74 24.56 -1.28 -6.91
N LEU A 75 24.73 -2.22 -5.96
CA LEU A 75 23.93 -3.43 -5.88
C LEU A 75 22.44 -3.13 -5.67
N VAL A 76 22.13 -2.15 -4.82
CA VAL A 76 20.73 -1.72 -4.60
C VAL A 76 20.15 -1.16 -5.89
N ALA A 77 20.91 -0.32 -6.62
CA ALA A 77 20.45 0.23 -7.90
C ALA A 77 20.22 -0.88 -8.95
N ALA A 78 21.10 -1.87 -9.02
CA ALA A 78 20.93 -3.02 -9.89
C ALA A 78 19.70 -3.86 -9.51
N ALA A 79 19.47 -4.09 -8.21
CA ALA A 79 18.29 -4.80 -7.72
C ALA A 79 16.98 -4.05 -8.03
N VAL A 80 16.96 -2.73 -7.88
CA VAL A 80 15.80 -1.89 -8.26
C VAL A 80 15.51 -2.03 -9.75
N ARG A 81 16.54 -1.96 -10.61
CA ARG A 81 16.36 -2.13 -12.06
C ARG A 81 15.77 -3.49 -12.39
N ALA A 82 16.32 -4.57 -11.84
CA ALA A 82 15.80 -5.92 -12.04
C ALA A 82 14.35 -6.06 -11.55
N ALA A 83 14.01 -5.46 -10.39
CA ALA A 83 12.65 -5.47 -9.85
C ALA A 83 11.67 -4.73 -10.77
N LEU A 84 12.08 -3.62 -11.39
CA LEU A 84 11.26 -2.89 -12.37
C LEU A 84 11.02 -3.71 -13.65
N GLU A 85 12.05 -4.38 -14.16
CA GLU A 85 11.96 -5.27 -15.32
C GLU A 85 10.98 -6.44 -15.05
N ILE A 86 11.10 -7.08 -13.87
CA ILE A 86 10.18 -8.13 -13.41
C ILE A 86 8.75 -7.57 -13.27
N CYS A 87 8.60 -6.42 -12.64
CA CYS A 87 7.30 -5.78 -12.44
C CYS A 87 6.60 -5.52 -13.78
N ALA A 88 7.30 -4.98 -14.77
CA ALA A 88 6.76 -4.74 -16.09
C ALA A 88 6.34 -6.05 -16.80
N ALA A 89 7.15 -7.10 -16.69
CA ALA A 89 6.90 -8.38 -17.36
C ALA A 89 5.78 -9.22 -16.69
N GLN A 90 5.43 -8.96 -15.43
CA GLN A 90 4.56 -9.82 -14.62
C GLN A 90 3.09 -9.31 -14.56
N GLY A 91 2.48 -9.00 -15.71
CA GLY A 91 1.07 -8.58 -15.80
C GLY A 91 0.10 -9.55 -15.15
N GLY A 92 0.28 -10.86 -15.36
CA GLY A 92 -0.58 -11.91 -14.79
C GLY A 92 -0.63 -11.89 -13.25
N ARG A 93 0.49 -11.60 -12.57
CA ARG A 93 0.49 -11.45 -11.09
C ARG A 93 -0.34 -10.26 -10.61
N ARG A 94 -0.34 -9.16 -11.37
CA ARG A 94 -1.21 -8.01 -11.04
C ARG A 94 -2.67 -8.37 -11.22
N GLU A 95 -3.02 -9.05 -12.30
CA GLU A 95 -4.40 -9.52 -12.54
C GLU A 95 -4.88 -10.46 -11.43
N GLU A 96 -4.03 -11.38 -10.97
CA GLU A 96 -4.33 -12.28 -9.86
C GLU A 96 -4.56 -11.50 -8.56
N LEU A 97 -3.71 -10.51 -8.25
CA LEU A 97 -3.90 -9.65 -7.10
C LEU A 97 -5.22 -8.85 -7.20
N HIS A 98 -5.58 -8.36 -8.37
CA HIS A 98 -6.87 -7.66 -8.57
C HIS A 98 -8.07 -8.60 -8.38
N LYS A 99 -7.98 -9.87 -8.77
CA LYS A 99 -9.01 -10.88 -8.46
C LYS A 99 -9.14 -11.08 -6.95
N HIS A 100 -8.02 -11.22 -6.23
CA HIS A 100 -8.00 -11.29 -4.77
C HIS A 100 -8.62 -10.06 -4.10
N ILE A 101 -8.33 -8.85 -4.60
CA ILE A 101 -8.93 -7.61 -4.11
C ILE A 101 -10.45 -7.62 -4.30
N ALA A 102 -10.91 -8.02 -5.48
CA ALA A 102 -12.34 -8.10 -5.79
C ALA A 102 -13.06 -9.14 -4.92
N PHE A 103 -12.45 -10.33 -4.74
CA PHE A 103 -12.94 -11.38 -3.88
C PHE A 103 -13.10 -10.92 -2.42
N ALA A 104 -12.03 -10.37 -1.83
CA ALA A 104 -12.07 -9.83 -0.48
C ALA A 104 -13.09 -8.70 -0.34
N GLY A 105 -13.22 -7.84 -1.36
CA GLY A 105 -14.20 -6.76 -1.40
C GLY A 105 -15.64 -7.27 -1.38
N GLY A 106 -15.95 -8.36 -2.08
CA GLY A 106 -17.25 -9.03 -2.03
C GLY A 106 -17.56 -9.50 -0.61
N LEU A 107 -16.63 -10.24 0.00
CA LEU A 107 -16.81 -10.74 1.37
C LEU A 107 -16.98 -9.63 2.42
N LEU A 108 -16.26 -8.51 2.29
CA LEU A 108 -16.41 -7.37 3.20
C LEU A 108 -17.81 -6.74 3.12
N ARG A 109 -18.38 -6.61 1.92
CA ARG A 109 -19.76 -6.14 1.75
C ARG A 109 -20.76 -7.12 2.34
N ASP A 110 -20.64 -8.40 1.97
CA ASP A 110 -21.65 -9.42 2.29
C ASP A 110 -21.69 -9.74 3.78
N ARG A 111 -20.54 -9.76 4.47
CA ARG A 111 -20.41 -10.22 5.86
C ARG A 111 -20.31 -9.11 6.90
N LEU A 112 -19.76 -7.97 6.51
CA LEU A 112 -19.50 -6.85 7.43
C LEU A 112 -20.24 -5.56 7.03
N CYS A 113 -20.91 -5.53 5.88
CA CYS A 113 -21.53 -4.33 5.31
C CYS A 113 -20.53 -3.17 5.16
N ILE A 114 -19.26 -3.47 4.89
CA ILE A 114 -18.19 -2.50 4.71
C ILE A 114 -17.90 -2.33 3.23
N GLU A 115 -17.93 -1.07 2.75
CA GLU A 115 -17.53 -0.76 1.39
C GLU A 115 -16.01 -0.91 1.25
N PRO A 116 -15.53 -1.78 0.33
CA PRO A 116 -14.10 -2.02 0.16
C PRO A 116 -13.39 -0.84 -0.47
N SER A 117 -12.11 -0.69 -0.20
CA SER A 117 -11.27 0.39 -0.74
C SER A 117 -10.99 0.28 -2.24
N GLY A 118 -11.24 -0.86 -2.85
CA GLY A 118 -10.84 -1.16 -4.24
C GLY A 118 -9.33 -1.36 -4.41
N SER A 119 -8.56 -1.44 -3.34
CA SER A 119 -7.11 -1.64 -3.37
C SER A 119 -6.67 -2.87 -2.57
N GLN A 120 -5.40 -3.21 -2.62
CA GLN A 120 -4.83 -4.29 -1.80
C GLN A 120 -4.83 -3.95 -0.30
N ILE A 121 -5.13 -2.71 0.07
CA ILE A 121 -5.21 -2.27 1.47
C ILE A 121 -6.66 -2.04 1.83
N GLN A 122 -7.20 -2.88 2.71
CA GLN A 122 -8.58 -2.81 3.18
C GLN A 122 -8.61 -2.24 4.61
N PRO A 123 -9.05 -1.00 4.80
CA PRO A 123 -9.22 -0.41 6.13
C PRO A 123 -10.56 -0.84 6.72
N ILE A 124 -10.55 -1.42 7.90
CA ILE A 124 -11.74 -1.72 8.70
C ILE A 124 -11.83 -0.69 9.81
N ILE A 125 -12.63 0.35 9.60
CA ILE A 125 -12.75 1.48 10.55
C ILE A 125 -13.53 1.02 11.76
N VAL A 126 -12.90 1.12 12.95
CA VAL A 126 -13.49 0.74 14.25
C VAL A 126 -13.88 1.98 15.06
N GLY A 127 -13.23 3.12 14.81
CA GLY A 127 -13.44 4.39 15.47
C GLY A 127 -12.53 4.57 16.69
N SER A 128 -12.80 3.87 17.79
CA SER A 128 -12.02 3.93 19.02
C SER A 128 -10.69 3.17 18.90
N ASP A 129 -9.61 3.73 19.40
CA ASP A 129 -8.28 3.12 19.45
C ASP A 129 -8.24 1.91 20.36
N THR A 130 -8.91 1.95 21.51
CA THR A 130 -9.02 0.82 22.45
C THR A 130 -9.74 -0.35 21.81
N ARG A 131 -10.86 -0.11 21.11
CA ARG A 131 -11.60 -1.14 20.39
C ARG A 131 -10.79 -1.70 19.21
N ALA A 132 -10.06 -0.86 18.47
CA ALA A 132 -9.22 -1.32 17.37
C ALA A 132 -8.08 -2.23 17.86
N VAL A 133 -7.48 -1.92 19.02
CA VAL A 133 -6.45 -2.76 19.65
C VAL A 133 -7.05 -4.08 20.14
N ALA A 134 -8.21 -4.05 20.79
CA ALA A 134 -8.89 -5.24 21.26
C ALA A 134 -9.23 -6.18 20.09
N LEU A 135 -9.79 -5.63 19.00
CA LEU A 135 -10.10 -6.40 17.79
C LEU A 135 -8.84 -6.98 17.15
N ALA A 136 -7.76 -6.20 17.01
CA ALA A 136 -6.49 -6.70 16.46
C ALA A 136 -5.93 -7.85 17.29
N ARG A 137 -6.08 -7.78 18.62
CA ARG A 137 -5.67 -8.86 19.53
C ARG A 137 -6.50 -10.10 19.32
N ALA A 138 -7.83 -9.99 19.32
CA ALA A 138 -8.75 -11.12 19.12
C ALA A 138 -8.48 -11.83 17.78
N ILE A 139 -8.26 -11.07 16.70
CA ILE A 139 -7.92 -11.60 15.38
C ILE A 139 -6.56 -12.31 15.39
N ARG A 140 -5.58 -11.80 16.13
CA ARG A 140 -4.28 -12.46 16.29
C ARG A 140 -4.39 -13.78 17.04
N GLU A 141 -5.21 -13.85 18.07
CA GLU A 141 -5.48 -15.08 18.83
C GLU A 141 -6.14 -16.17 17.93
N ARG A 142 -6.77 -15.76 16.83
CA ARG A 142 -7.31 -16.65 15.78
C ARG A 142 -6.31 -16.98 14.66
N GLY A 143 -5.04 -16.54 14.80
CA GLY A 143 -3.95 -16.87 13.87
C GLY A 143 -3.70 -15.87 12.76
N PHE A 144 -4.35 -14.69 12.76
CA PHE A 144 -4.18 -13.69 11.72
C PHE A 144 -3.44 -12.44 12.24
N ASP A 145 -2.29 -12.09 11.63
CA ASP A 145 -1.53 -10.88 12.00
C ASP A 145 -2.09 -9.63 11.31
N VAL A 146 -3.12 -9.05 11.89
CA VAL A 146 -3.72 -7.78 11.45
C VAL A 146 -3.39 -6.68 12.44
N ARG A 147 -2.94 -5.52 11.92
CA ARG A 147 -2.48 -4.41 12.75
C ARG A 147 -3.53 -3.32 12.94
N ALA A 148 -3.67 -2.84 14.19
CA ALA A 148 -4.43 -1.64 14.47
C ALA A 148 -3.62 -0.39 14.11
N ILE A 149 -4.22 0.50 13.33
CA ILE A 149 -3.69 1.83 12.99
C ILE A 149 -4.48 2.86 13.80
N ARG A 150 -3.78 3.69 14.55
CA ARG A 150 -4.33 4.60 15.56
C ARG A 150 -3.77 6.01 15.41
N PRO A 151 -4.35 7.00 16.05
CA PRO A 151 -3.73 8.32 16.19
C PRO A 151 -2.29 8.21 16.76
N PRO A 152 -1.35 9.05 16.31
CA PRO A 152 -1.50 10.16 15.37
C PRO A 152 -1.41 9.77 13.89
N THR A 153 -1.24 8.47 13.55
CA THR A 153 -1.12 8.00 12.14
C THR A 153 -2.41 8.23 11.36
N VAL A 154 -3.54 8.19 12.04
CA VAL A 154 -4.88 8.51 11.50
C VAL A 154 -5.56 9.52 12.43
N PRO A 155 -6.55 10.29 11.96
CA PRO A 155 -7.30 11.23 12.81
C PRO A 155 -7.97 10.53 14.00
N GLU A 156 -8.20 11.27 15.10
CA GLU A 156 -8.97 10.80 16.24
C GLU A 156 -10.37 10.31 15.81
N GLY A 157 -10.85 9.25 16.46
CA GLY A 157 -12.14 8.65 16.12
C GLY A 157 -12.15 7.83 14.82
N THR A 158 -11.00 7.63 14.18
CA THR A 158 -10.89 6.87 12.92
C THR A 158 -9.89 5.71 13.01
N ALA A 159 -9.61 5.23 14.22
CA ALA A 159 -8.79 4.05 14.42
C ALA A 159 -9.36 2.85 13.65
N ARG A 160 -8.50 2.04 13.07
CA ARG A 160 -8.90 0.99 12.14
C ARG A 160 -7.96 -0.20 12.19
N LEU A 161 -8.43 -1.36 11.74
CA LEU A 161 -7.53 -2.41 11.30
C LEU A 161 -7.11 -2.16 9.84
N ARG A 162 -5.90 -2.54 9.51
CA ARG A 162 -5.40 -2.52 8.13
C ARG A 162 -5.09 -3.93 7.67
N ILE A 163 -5.93 -4.47 6.80
CA ILE A 163 -5.66 -5.71 6.10
C ILE A 163 -4.87 -5.38 4.84
N THR A 164 -3.79 -6.11 4.58
CA THR A 164 -3.01 -6.01 3.35
C THR A 164 -3.10 -7.34 2.61
N LEU A 165 -3.73 -7.31 1.44
CA LEU A 165 -3.87 -8.47 0.56
C LEU A 165 -2.59 -8.64 -0.26
N THR A 166 -2.11 -9.87 -0.34
CA THR A 166 -0.92 -10.25 -1.11
C THR A 166 -1.18 -11.59 -1.79
N LEU A 167 -0.36 -11.94 -2.77
CA LEU A 167 -0.39 -13.27 -3.41
C LEU A 167 0.27 -14.38 -2.58
N ASN A 168 0.67 -14.09 -1.34
CA ASN A 168 1.21 -15.08 -0.41
C ASN A 168 0.11 -15.83 0.37
N THR A 169 -1.13 -15.36 0.25
CA THR A 169 -2.32 -15.97 0.88
C THR A 169 -3.32 -16.33 -0.20
N ASP A 170 -4.03 -17.44 -0.01
CA ASP A 170 -5.10 -17.88 -0.90
C ASP A 170 -6.48 -17.31 -0.49
N GLU A 171 -7.47 -17.52 -1.32
CA GLU A 171 -8.85 -17.09 -1.07
C GLU A 171 -9.45 -17.70 0.19
N ALA A 172 -9.06 -18.94 0.53
CA ALA A 172 -9.55 -19.61 1.74
C ALA A 172 -9.07 -18.91 3.02
N ALA A 173 -7.79 -18.51 3.06
CA ALA A 173 -7.23 -17.74 4.18
C ALA A 173 -7.86 -16.35 4.28
N VAL A 174 -8.13 -15.68 3.15
CA VAL A 174 -8.82 -14.39 3.11
C VAL A 174 -10.26 -14.53 3.63
N ALA A 175 -10.99 -15.57 3.19
CA ALA A 175 -12.35 -15.84 3.67
C ALA A 175 -12.37 -16.11 5.17
N ALA A 176 -11.47 -16.96 5.66
CA ALA A 176 -11.36 -17.28 7.09
C ALA A 176 -11.05 -16.06 7.96
N LEU A 177 -10.18 -15.14 7.47
CA LEU A 177 -9.91 -13.87 8.14
C LEU A 177 -11.17 -13.00 8.24
N ILE A 178 -11.92 -12.86 7.13
CA ILE A 178 -13.11 -12.00 7.09
C ILE A 178 -14.24 -12.60 7.95
N ASP A 179 -14.38 -13.93 8.01
CA ASP A 179 -15.30 -14.59 8.91
C ASP A 179 -14.95 -14.34 10.38
N ALA A 180 -13.67 -14.51 10.72
CA ALA A 180 -13.18 -14.20 12.05
C ALA A 180 -13.43 -12.73 12.43
N LEU A 181 -13.21 -11.81 11.49
CA LEU A 181 -13.50 -10.40 11.70
C LEU A 181 -14.98 -10.12 11.93
N ALA A 182 -15.88 -10.74 11.18
CA ALA A 182 -17.32 -10.56 11.34
C ALA A 182 -17.79 -10.98 12.74
N GLU A 183 -17.31 -12.12 13.23
CA GLU A 183 -17.62 -12.61 14.57
C GLU A 183 -17.07 -11.70 15.68
N GLU A 184 -15.79 -11.33 15.61
CA GLU A 184 -15.16 -10.51 16.65
C GLU A 184 -15.63 -9.05 16.60
N TYR A 185 -15.92 -8.52 15.41
CA TYR A 185 -16.47 -7.17 15.26
C TYR A 185 -17.84 -7.04 15.91
N ALA A 186 -18.70 -8.03 15.72
CA ALA A 186 -20.01 -8.09 16.39
C ALA A 186 -19.90 -8.14 17.92
N ARG A 187 -18.94 -8.91 18.47
CA ARG A 187 -18.69 -9.00 19.93
C ARG A 187 -18.22 -7.68 20.55
N ILE A 188 -17.42 -6.92 19.81
CA ILE A 188 -16.87 -5.65 20.32
C ILE A 188 -17.88 -4.51 20.12
N ALA A 189 -18.85 -4.67 19.20
CA ALA A 189 -19.91 -3.71 18.98
C ALA A 189 -21.03 -3.80 20.02
N ALA A 190 -21.26 -4.97 20.61
CA ALA A 190 -22.23 -5.21 21.69
C ALA A 190 -21.72 -4.72 23.04
#